data_8cbe85df4fc95c2d77a27a72445e6b9a
#
_entry.id   8cbe85df4fc95c2d77a27a72445e6b9a
#
_cell.length_a   1.000
_cell.length_b   1.000
_cell.length_c   1.000
_cell.angle_alpha   90.00
_cell.angle_beta   90.00
_cell.angle_gamma   90.00
#
_symmetry.space_group_name_H-M   'P 1'
#
loop_
_entity.id
_entity.type
_entity.pdbx_description
1 polymer ?
#
loop_
_entity_poly.entity_id
_entity_poly.type
_entity_poly.pdbx_seq_one_letter_code
_entity_poly.pdbx_strand_id
1 'polypeptide(L)'
;EAIECEGFKNRVFGEMTNAHGDNMDEILNMLAYDIARFRGCALIVQYGGDYRPKMIYPVPFEYVRAGLNKDYLTNPVIHKYVVFNNWDRQNIKSTQLDKTAVTYPAFNPDNFADEVEFFGGIENHPGQLLYINFFTTKPYPLSPFHSVQSEMQAEAMNSTYVERTLTRGFHMCSIISHGEFTEQEEQDAFVKGIKDIMGAQGAGSAVLVRDENALTDKPFI
;
A
#
# COMPACT_ATOMS: atom_id res chain seq x y z
N GLU A 1 -21.30 -39.40 11.31
CA GLU A 1 -20.65 -38.51 10.30
C GLU A 1 -21.07 -37.03 10.44
N ALA A 2 -22.37 -36.69 10.51
CA ALA A 2 -22.83 -35.30 10.66
C ALA A 2 -22.43 -34.67 11.98
N ILE A 3 -22.47 -35.42 13.08
CA ILE A 3 -22.04 -34.95 14.42
C ILE A 3 -20.53 -34.73 14.50
N GLU A 4 -19.74 -35.58 13.81
CA GLU A 4 -18.28 -35.40 13.72
C GLU A 4 -17.93 -34.17 12.86
N CYS A 5 -18.67 -33.91 11.79
CA CYS A 5 -18.50 -32.70 10.98
C CYS A 5 -18.86 -31.42 11.75
N GLU A 6 -19.89 -31.46 12.60
CA GLU A 6 -20.28 -30.31 13.42
C GLU A 6 -19.26 -30.02 14.54
N GLY A 7 -18.75 -31.07 15.18
CA GLY A 7 -17.67 -30.96 16.16
C GLY A 7 -16.35 -30.47 15.54
N PHE A 8 -16.07 -30.81 14.28
CA PHE A 8 -14.94 -30.28 13.53
C PHE A 8 -15.13 -28.81 13.19
N LYS A 9 -16.30 -28.43 12.69
CA LYS A 9 -16.64 -27.02 12.42
C LYS A 9 -16.48 -26.16 13.67
N ASN A 10 -17.05 -26.57 14.80
CA ASN A 10 -16.98 -25.82 16.03
C ASN A 10 -15.55 -25.66 16.54
N ARG A 11 -14.70 -26.67 16.40
CA ARG A 11 -13.28 -26.58 16.77
C ARG A 11 -12.47 -25.70 15.84
N VAL A 12 -12.71 -25.76 14.54
CA VAL A 12 -11.91 -25.05 13.54
C VAL A 12 -12.38 -23.60 13.38
N PHE A 13 -13.70 -23.36 13.45
CA PHE A 13 -14.28 -22.04 13.16
C PHE A 13 -14.78 -21.30 14.41
N GLY A 14 -15.05 -21.99 15.51
CA GLY A 14 -15.62 -21.40 16.73
C GLY A 14 -14.61 -21.12 17.85
N GLU A 15 -13.42 -21.75 17.81
CA GLU A 15 -12.38 -21.51 18.80
C GLU A 15 -11.43 -20.39 18.36
N MET A 16 -10.90 -19.66 19.34
CA MET A 16 -9.87 -18.65 19.09
C MET A 16 -8.63 -19.30 18.49
N THR A 17 -8.18 -18.77 17.37
CA THR A 17 -7.05 -19.32 16.60
C THR A 17 -5.74 -18.62 16.92
N ASN A 18 -5.79 -17.48 17.61
CA ASN A 18 -4.63 -16.71 18.02
C ASN A 18 -4.85 -15.97 19.34
N ALA A 19 -3.80 -15.34 19.84
CA ALA A 19 -3.85 -14.58 21.10
C ALA A 19 -4.61 -13.25 21.00
N HIS A 20 -4.95 -12.80 19.79
CA HIS A 20 -5.79 -11.62 19.56
C HIS A 20 -7.28 -11.92 19.78
N GLY A 21 -7.64 -13.19 19.82
CA GLY A 21 -9.02 -13.63 19.96
C GLY A 21 -9.75 -13.83 18.63
N ASP A 22 -9.03 -13.78 17.50
CA ASP A 22 -9.62 -13.99 16.20
C ASP A 22 -10.00 -15.46 16.01
N ASN A 23 -11.18 -15.69 15.48
CA ASN A 23 -11.60 -17.02 15.05
C ASN A 23 -11.21 -17.26 13.57
N MET A 24 -11.35 -18.50 13.10
CA MET A 24 -10.96 -18.86 11.74
C MET A 24 -11.79 -18.12 10.68
N ASP A 25 -13.05 -17.83 10.95
CA ASP A 25 -13.91 -17.08 10.00
C ASP A 25 -13.40 -15.64 9.81
N GLU A 26 -12.98 -14.99 10.89
CA GLU A 26 -12.41 -13.64 10.83
C GLU A 26 -11.09 -13.63 10.06
N ILE A 27 -10.21 -14.61 10.34
CA ILE A 27 -8.96 -14.79 9.62
C ILE A 27 -9.22 -15.02 8.12
N LEU A 28 -10.16 -15.91 7.77
CA LEU A 28 -10.50 -16.18 6.37
C LEU A 28 -11.08 -14.95 5.67
N ASN A 29 -11.87 -14.13 6.35
CA ASN A 29 -12.39 -12.88 5.81
C ASN A 29 -11.27 -11.87 5.52
N MET A 30 -10.29 -11.73 6.43
CA MET A 30 -9.12 -10.87 6.20
C MET A 30 -8.29 -11.35 5.00
N LEU A 31 -8.07 -12.67 4.90
CA LEU A 31 -7.35 -13.25 3.76
C LEU A 31 -8.11 -13.08 2.45
N ALA A 32 -9.44 -13.28 2.46
CA ALA A 32 -10.27 -13.09 1.28
C ALA A 32 -10.22 -11.64 0.77
N TYR A 33 -10.19 -10.67 1.69
CA TYR A 33 -10.01 -9.26 1.35
C TYR A 33 -8.66 -9.00 0.67
N ASP A 34 -7.57 -9.53 1.23
CA ASP A 34 -6.23 -9.37 0.66
C ASP A 34 -6.11 -10.08 -0.71
N ILE A 35 -6.68 -11.27 -0.85
CA ILE A 35 -6.70 -12.01 -2.13
C ILE A 35 -7.47 -11.22 -3.20
N ALA A 36 -8.62 -10.64 -2.86
CA ALA A 36 -9.41 -9.84 -3.80
C ALA A 36 -8.66 -8.57 -4.23
N ARG A 37 -7.95 -7.92 -3.30
CA ARG A 37 -7.26 -6.65 -3.53
C ARG A 37 -5.91 -6.82 -4.21
N PHE A 38 -5.12 -7.81 -3.79
CA PHE A 38 -3.72 -7.98 -4.18
C PHE A 38 -3.43 -9.26 -4.96
N ARG A 39 -4.34 -10.22 -5.01
CA ARG A 39 -4.11 -11.58 -5.52
C ARG A 39 -3.07 -12.36 -4.72
N GLY A 40 -2.97 -12.09 -3.44
CA GLY A 40 -2.08 -12.77 -2.53
C GLY A 40 -2.52 -12.58 -1.10
N CYS A 41 -2.01 -13.40 -0.20
CA CYS A 41 -2.24 -13.28 1.23
C CYS A 41 -1.03 -13.77 2.02
N ALA A 42 -0.95 -13.37 3.28
CA ALA A 42 0.15 -13.73 4.15
C ALA A 42 -0.34 -14.07 5.57
N LEU A 43 0.29 -15.08 6.15
CA LEU A 43 0.01 -15.56 7.50
C LEU A 43 1.32 -15.79 8.26
N ILE A 44 1.36 -15.42 9.53
CA ILE A 44 2.38 -15.85 10.45
C ILE A 44 1.87 -17.09 11.17
N VAL A 45 2.66 -18.16 11.14
CA VAL A 45 2.40 -19.41 11.84
C VAL A 45 3.34 -19.47 13.03
N GLN A 46 2.78 -19.50 14.22
CA GLN A 46 3.53 -19.74 15.46
C GLN A 46 3.38 -21.18 15.93
N TYR A 47 4.45 -21.69 16.48
CA TYR A 47 4.57 -23.09 16.88
C TYR A 47 4.56 -23.21 18.40
N GLY A 48 4.04 -24.34 18.89
CA GLY A 48 4.13 -24.72 20.29
C GLY A 48 5.45 -25.42 20.63
N GLY A 49 5.67 -25.70 21.91
CA GLY A 49 6.85 -26.45 22.38
C GLY A 49 6.94 -27.88 21.85
N ASP A 50 5.86 -28.38 21.26
CA ASP A 50 5.78 -29.68 20.56
C ASP A 50 6.14 -29.57 19.05
N TYR A 51 6.66 -28.44 18.61
CA TYR A 51 7.00 -28.12 17.20
C TYR A 51 5.81 -28.21 16.23
N ARG A 52 4.59 -28.12 16.74
CA ARG A 52 3.39 -28.10 15.90
C ARG A 52 2.84 -26.68 15.77
N PRO A 53 2.26 -26.33 14.61
CA PRO A 53 1.53 -25.08 14.46
C PRO A 53 0.45 -24.95 15.53
N LYS A 54 0.45 -23.83 16.25
CA LYS A 54 -0.47 -23.59 17.35
C LYS A 54 -1.33 -22.37 17.16
N MET A 55 -0.75 -21.32 16.63
CA MET A 55 -1.45 -20.05 16.41
C MET A 55 -1.18 -19.52 15.01
N ILE A 56 -2.18 -18.84 14.43
CA ILE A 56 -2.11 -18.25 13.10
C ILE A 56 -2.50 -16.79 13.20
N TYR A 57 -1.68 -15.92 12.62
CA TYR A 57 -1.94 -14.48 12.59
C TYR A 57 -1.99 -14.00 11.15
N PRO A 58 -3.12 -13.42 10.70
CA PRO A 58 -3.16 -12.77 9.40
C PRO A 58 -2.30 -11.51 9.41
N VAL A 59 -1.55 -11.31 8.35
CA VAL A 59 -0.71 -10.13 8.16
C VAL A 59 -1.18 -9.41 6.91
N PRO A 60 -1.47 -8.10 6.97
CA PRO A 60 -1.83 -7.36 5.77
C PRO A 60 -0.78 -7.55 4.68
N PHE A 61 -1.22 -8.01 3.52
CA PHE A 61 -0.31 -8.38 2.42
C PHE A 61 0.58 -7.23 1.98
N GLU A 62 0.08 -6.00 2.06
CA GLU A 62 0.81 -4.78 1.74
C GLU A 62 2.03 -4.52 2.65
N TYR A 63 2.06 -5.10 3.84
CA TYR A 63 3.17 -4.94 4.79
C TYR A 63 4.31 -5.92 4.56
N VAL A 64 4.10 -6.94 3.74
CA VAL A 64 5.06 -8.02 3.53
C VAL A 64 5.94 -7.74 2.30
N ARG A 65 7.25 -7.88 2.46
CA ARG A 65 8.22 -7.82 1.37
C ARG A 65 9.11 -9.06 1.38
N ALA A 66 9.38 -9.59 0.21
CA ALA A 66 10.29 -10.71 0.03
C ALA A 66 11.74 -10.27 0.25
N GLY A 67 12.45 -10.97 1.12
CA GLY A 67 13.89 -10.82 1.30
C GLY A 67 14.63 -11.55 0.19
N LEU A 68 14.81 -10.86 -0.96
CA LEU A 68 15.47 -11.44 -2.12
C LEU A 68 16.98 -11.58 -1.88
N ASN A 69 17.52 -12.73 -2.19
CA ASN A 69 18.96 -12.96 -2.20
C ASN A 69 19.57 -12.34 -3.47
N LYS A 70 20.88 -12.06 -3.45
CA LYS A 70 21.61 -11.56 -4.64
C LYS A 70 21.49 -12.48 -5.84
N ASP A 71 21.33 -13.77 -5.60
CA ASP A 71 21.26 -14.82 -6.62
C ASP A 71 19.79 -15.17 -7.00
N TYR A 72 18.82 -14.33 -6.65
CA TYR A 72 17.40 -14.61 -6.91
C TYR A 72 17.08 -14.92 -8.38
N LEU A 73 17.81 -14.33 -9.31
CA LEU A 73 17.60 -14.57 -10.74
C LEU A 73 18.02 -16.00 -11.17
N THR A 74 18.99 -16.60 -10.47
CA THR A 74 19.48 -17.96 -10.75
C THR A 74 18.84 -18.99 -9.82
N ASN A 75 18.50 -18.59 -8.59
CA ASN A 75 17.83 -19.41 -7.59
C ASN A 75 16.63 -18.66 -7.03
N PRO A 76 15.43 -18.82 -7.60
CA PRO A 76 14.25 -18.05 -7.25
C PRO A 76 13.58 -18.50 -5.94
N VAL A 77 14.36 -18.96 -4.96
CA VAL A 77 13.86 -19.37 -3.64
C VAL A 77 13.91 -18.19 -2.69
N ILE A 78 12.78 -17.88 -2.07
CA ILE A 78 12.66 -16.86 -1.04
C ILE A 78 12.73 -17.54 0.32
N HIS A 79 13.78 -17.25 1.07
CA HIS A 79 14.02 -17.87 2.38
C HIS A 79 13.49 -17.04 3.55
N LYS A 80 13.21 -15.77 3.34
CA LYS A 80 12.76 -14.83 4.39
C LYS A 80 11.86 -13.77 3.85
N TYR A 81 11.00 -13.25 4.74
CA TYR A 81 10.12 -12.12 4.47
C TYR A 81 10.31 -11.05 5.55
N VAL A 82 10.16 -9.81 5.16
CA VAL A 82 10.24 -8.65 6.04
C VAL A 82 8.85 -8.04 6.16
N VAL A 83 8.36 -7.93 7.37
CA VAL A 83 7.07 -7.29 7.68
C VAL A 83 7.33 -5.91 8.26
N PHE A 84 6.78 -4.90 7.59
CA PHE A 84 6.89 -3.52 8.01
C PHE A 84 5.66 -2.73 7.55
N ASN A 85 5.11 -1.90 8.41
CA ASN A 85 3.83 -1.21 8.20
C ASN A 85 3.93 0.14 7.44
N ASN A 86 5.12 0.57 7.05
CA ASN A 86 5.32 1.92 6.52
C ASN A 86 6.24 1.96 5.30
N TRP A 87 5.92 1.12 4.29
CA TRP A 87 6.67 1.07 3.03
C TRP A 87 6.47 2.30 2.12
N ASP A 88 5.47 3.13 2.38
CA ASP A 88 5.13 4.30 1.53
C ASP A 88 6.09 5.47 1.69
N ARG A 89 6.94 5.46 2.70
CA ARG A 89 7.93 6.52 2.90
C ARG A 89 9.04 6.41 1.88
N GLN A 90 9.20 7.43 1.05
CA GLN A 90 10.21 7.51 0.00
C GLN A 90 11.67 7.42 0.49
N ASN A 91 11.93 7.66 1.78
CA ASN A 91 13.26 7.68 2.38
C ASN A 91 13.30 6.86 3.68
N ILE A 92 13.08 5.56 3.58
CA ILE A 92 13.27 4.67 4.72
C ILE A 92 14.78 4.47 4.93
N LYS A 93 15.32 5.04 6.01
CA LYS A 93 16.70 4.78 6.40
C LYS A 93 16.83 3.33 6.88
N SER A 94 17.90 2.64 6.50
CA SER A 94 18.18 1.26 6.94
C SER A 94 18.11 1.13 8.46
N THR A 95 18.57 2.13 9.20
CA THR A 95 18.50 2.18 10.67
C THR A 95 17.07 2.21 11.24
N GLN A 96 16.07 2.64 10.49
CA GLN A 96 14.65 2.57 10.90
C GLN A 96 14.05 1.21 10.58
N LEU A 97 14.47 0.61 9.47
CA LEU A 97 14.08 -0.75 9.10
C LEU A 97 14.56 -1.74 10.15
N ASP A 98 15.82 -1.64 10.57
CA ASP A 98 16.44 -2.52 11.56
C ASP A 98 15.77 -2.47 12.94
N LYS A 99 15.09 -1.37 13.27
CA LYS A 99 14.44 -1.19 14.58
C LYS A 99 12.97 -1.60 14.62
N THR A 100 12.27 -1.51 13.50
CA THR A 100 10.80 -1.66 13.47
C THR A 100 10.32 -2.77 12.56
N ALA A 101 11.12 -3.18 11.58
CA ALA A 101 10.78 -4.28 10.70
C ALA A 101 11.11 -5.61 11.36
N VAL A 102 10.19 -6.55 11.26
CA VAL A 102 10.38 -7.92 11.74
C VAL A 102 10.64 -8.83 10.56
N THR A 103 11.70 -9.63 10.67
CA THR A 103 12.05 -10.61 9.64
C THR A 103 11.59 -11.99 10.07
N TYR A 104 10.83 -12.64 9.20
CA TYR A 104 10.34 -14.01 9.40
C TYR A 104 10.97 -14.94 8.38
N PRO A 105 11.38 -16.16 8.77
CA PRO A 105 11.70 -17.23 7.82
C PRO A 105 10.46 -17.58 6.98
N ALA A 106 10.70 -18.05 5.76
CA ALA A 106 9.65 -18.55 4.90
C ALA A 106 9.08 -19.86 5.50
N PHE A 107 7.78 -20.04 5.37
CA PHE A 107 7.10 -21.23 5.88
C PHE A 107 7.69 -22.49 5.26
N ASN A 108 8.35 -23.27 6.09
CA ASN A 108 8.86 -24.61 5.76
C ASN A 108 8.88 -25.47 7.03
N PRO A 109 7.85 -26.27 7.26
CA PRO A 109 7.76 -27.07 8.47
C PRO A 109 8.88 -28.12 8.61
N ASP A 110 9.49 -28.57 7.51
CA ASP A 110 10.56 -29.57 7.54
C ASP A 110 11.87 -28.99 8.11
N ASN A 111 12.13 -27.71 7.91
CA ASN A 111 13.32 -27.04 8.42
C ASN A 111 13.11 -26.35 9.77
N PHE A 112 11.93 -26.45 10.36
CA PHE A 112 11.59 -25.71 11.58
C PHE A 112 12.51 -26.07 12.77
N ALA A 113 12.88 -27.31 12.92
CA ALA A 113 13.78 -27.76 13.99
C ALA A 113 15.17 -27.10 13.89
N ASP A 114 15.72 -27.03 12.69
CA ASP A 114 17.02 -26.39 12.43
C ASP A 114 16.96 -24.89 12.65
N GLU A 115 15.83 -24.26 12.28
CA GLU A 115 15.58 -22.84 12.53
C GLU A 115 15.51 -22.54 14.03
N VAL A 116 14.83 -23.37 14.83
CA VAL A 116 14.75 -23.21 16.29
C VAL A 116 16.14 -23.28 16.91
N GLU A 117 17.01 -24.21 16.46
CA GLU A 117 18.39 -24.27 16.90
C GLU A 117 19.18 -23.01 16.53
N PHE A 118 19.02 -22.51 15.32
CA PHE A 118 19.65 -21.27 14.85
C PHE A 118 19.24 -20.05 15.68
N PHE A 119 17.95 -19.94 16.06
CA PHE A 119 17.43 -18.84 16.89
C PHE A 119 17.73 -19.02 18.39
N GLY A 120 18.33 -20.14 18.80
CA GLY A 120 18.68 -20.41 20.18
C GLY A 120 17.51 -20.81 21.08
N GLY A 121 16.48 -21.37 20.49
CA GLY A 121 15.31 -21.93 21.19
C GLY A 121 13.97 -21.43 20.61
N ILE A 122 12.93 -22.17 20.89
CA ILE A 122 11.57 -21.89 20.40
C ILE A 122 11.03 -20.55 20.92
N GLU A 123 11.46 -20.13 22.10
CA GLU A 123 11.05 -18.85 22.73
C GLU A 123 11.56 -17.63 21.94
N ASN A 124 12.67 -17.78 21.24
CA ASN A 124 13.28 -16.73 20.45
C ASN A 124 12.86 -16.80 18.97
N HIS A 125 12.18 -17.85 18.57
CA HIS A 125 11.76 -18.03 17.18
C HIS A 125 10.52 -17.17 16.88
N PRO A 126 10.56 -16.27 15.88
CA PRO A 126 9.47 -15.33 15.61
C PRO A 126 8.22 -15.99 15.00
N GLY A 127 8.29 -17.26 14.62
CA GLY A 127 7.34 -17.95 13.77
C GLY A 127 7.79 -17.96 12.30
N GLN A 128 7.07 -18.66 11.46
CA GLN A 128 7.30 -18.72 10.01
C GLN A 128 6.21 -17.95 9.28
N LEU A 129 6.56 -17.30 8.17
CA LEU A 129 5.61 -16.57 7.35
C LEU A 129 5.23 -17.39 6.11
N LEU A 130 3.97 -17.79 6.06
CA LEU A 130 3.34 -18.37 4.87
C LEU A 130 2.91 -17.25 3.94
N TYR A 131 3.56 -17.16 2.79
CA TYR A 131 3.26 -16.18 1.75
C TYR A 131 2.69 -16.89 0.54
N ILE A 132 1.43 -16.59 0.23
CA ILE A 132 0.70 -17.18 -0.88
C ILE A 132 0.53 -16.13 -1.96
N ASN A 133 1.03 -16.43 -3.14
CA ASN A 133 0.99 -15.56 -4.30
C ASN A 133 0.24 -16.26 -5.42
N PHE A 134 -0.89 -15.69 -5.84
CA PHE A 134 -1.74 -16.26 -6.87
C PHE A 134 -1.43 -15.68 -8.26
N PHE A 135 -1.55 -16.53 -9.27
CA PHE A 135 -1.51 -16.14 -10.69
C PHE A 135 -0.20 -15.53 -11.20
N THR A 136 0.91 -15.69 -10.51
CA THR A 136 2.21 -15.19 -10.97
C THR A 136 3.36 -16.01 -10.42
N THR A 137 4.43 -16.09 -11.20
CA THR A 137 5.72 -16.64 -10.79
C THR A 137 6.66 -15.55 -10.23
N LYS A 138 6.23 -14.29 -10.28
CA LYS A 138 6.99 -13.16 -9.72
C LYS A 138 6.84 -13.11 -8.20
N PRO A 139 7.78 -12.50 -7.46
CA PRO A 139 7.70 -12.37 -6.01
C PRO A 139 6.44 -11.62 -5.53
N TYR A 140 5.96 -10.70 -6.34
CA TYR A 140 4.77 -9.90 -6.04
C TYR A 140 3.72 -10.08 -7.12
N PRO A 141 2.46 -10.36 -6.74
CA PRO A 141 1.34 -10.38 -7.66
C PRO A 141 1.01 -8.96 -8.14
N LEU A 142 0.42 -8.88 -9.32
CA LEU A 142 -0.18 -7.64 -9.79
C LEU A 142 -1.64 -7.58 -9.31
N SER A 143 -2.00 -6.46 -8.71
CA SER A 143 -3.40 -6.20 -8.33
C SER A 143 -4.32 -6.34 -9.55
N PRO A 144 -5.54 -6.90 -9.40
CA PRO A 144 -6.52 -6.94 -10.48
C PRO A 144 -6.89 -5.54 -10.99
N PHE A 145 -6.73 -4.52 -10.15
CA PHE A 145 -7.02 -3.11 -10.50
C PHE A 145 -5.89 -2.41 -11.27
N HIS A 146 -4.75 -3.08 -11.47
CA HIS A 146 -3.60 -2.47 -12.16
C HIS A 146 -3.92 -2.06 -13.60
N SER A 147 -4.74 -2.85 -14.30
CA SER A 147 -5.12 -2.57 -15.69
C SER A 147 -6.06 -1.36 -15.85
N VAL A 148 -6.80 -1.02 -14.81
CA VAL A 148 -7.79 0.09 -14.82
C VAL A 148 -7.34 1.28 -13.95
N GLN A 149 -6.09 1.28 -13.52
CA GLN A 149 -5.57 2.31 -12.61
C GLN A 149 -5.63 3.72 -13.22
N SER A 150 -5.33 3.84 -14.52
CA SER A 150 -5.38 5.12 -15.24
C SER A 150 -6.80 5.67 -15.34
N GLU A 151 -7.77 4.80 -15.61
CA GLU A 151 -9.18 5.17 -15.68
C GLU A 151 -9.71 5.57 -14.31
N MET A 152 -9.35 4.84 -13.26
CA MET A 152 -9.71 5.20 -11.88
C MET A 152 -9.13 6.55 -11.46
N GLN A 153 -7.90 6.84 -11.83
CA GLN A 153 -7.29 8.15 -11.57
C GLN A 153 -7.97 9.27 -12.36
N ALA A 154 -8.28 9.04 -13.63
CA ALA A 154 -9.00 10.01 -14.45
C ALA A 154 -10.39 10.30 -13.89
N GLU A 155 -11.13 9.29 -13.43
CA GLU A 155 -12.43 9.47 -12.80
C GLU A 155 -12.34 10.22 -11.47
N ALA A 156 -11.36 9.92 -10.63
CA ALA A 156 -11.12 10.65 -9.40
C ALA A 156 -10.80 12.14 -9.65
N MET A 157 -10.00 12.43 -10.68
CA MET A 157 -9.72 13.81 -11.11
C MET A 157 -10.95 14.50 -11.65
N ASN A 158 -11.77 13.81 -12.45
CA ASN A 158 -13.02 14.34 -12.98
C ASN A 158 -13.99 14.68 -11.85
N SER A 159 -14.17 13.81 -10.88
CA SER A 159 -15.02 14.05 -9.70
C SER A 159 -14.54 15.27 -8.92
N THR A 160 -13.23 15.40 -8.70
CA THR A 160 -12.63 16.56 -8.04
C THR A 160 -12.85 17.87 -8.84
N TYR A 161 -12.72 17.80 -10.17
CA TYR A 161 -12.99 18.94 -11.06
C TYR A 161 -14.44 19.39 -10.96
N VAL A 162 -15.38 18.45 -11.06
CA VAL A 162 -16.82 18.73 -10.99
C VAL A 162 -17.19 19.30 -9.62
N GLU A 163 -16.71 18.71 -8.53
CA GLU A 163 -16.93 19.20 -7.17
C GLU A 163 -16.47 20.67 -7.01
N ARG A 164 -15.26 20.94 -7.44
CA ARG A 164 -14.70 22.31 -7.35
C ARG A 164 -15.43 23.32 -8.23
N THR A 165 -15.83 22.89 -9.42
CA THR A 165 -16.60 23.70 -10.33
C THR A 165 -17.98 24.06 -9.73
N LEU A 166 -18.67 23.08 -9.16
CA LEU A 166 -19.97 23.28 -8.52
C LEU A 166 -19.85 24.13 -7.24
N THR A 167 -18.82 23.88 -6.42
CA THR A 167 -18.63 24.60 -5.15
C THR A 167 -18.24 26.06 -5.39
N ARG A 168 -17.44 26.34 -6.39
CA ARG A 168 -16.99 27.71 -6.71
C ARG A 168 -17.93 28.48 -7.63
N GLY A 169 -18.85 27.78 -8.29
CA GLY A 169 -19.86 28.41 -9.15
C GLY A 169 -19.29 29.16 -10.35
N PHE A 170 -18.03 28.94 -10.72
CA PHE A 170 -17.34 29.78 -11.69
C PHE A 170 -16.61 28.94 -12.73
N HIS A 171 -17.13 29.00 -13.97
CA HIS A 171 -16.43 28.51 -15.17
C HIS A 171 -15.67 29.68 -15.79
N MET A 172 -14.48 29.99 -15.33
CA MET A 172 -13.68 31.01 -15.98
C MET A 172 -12.64 30.42 -16.93
N CYS A 173 -12.69 30.90 -18.19
CA CYS A 173 -11.49 31.03 -18.99
C CYS A 173 -10.68 32.19 -18.40
N SER A 174 -9.57 31.92 -17.75
CA SER A 174 -8.69 32.97 -17.23
C SER A 174 -8.04 33.70 -18.39
N ILE A 175 -8.31 34.98 -18.54
CA ILE A 175 -7.56 35.86 -19.43
C ILE A 175 -6.37 36.35 -18.61
N ILE A 176 -5.17 35.92 -18.98
CA ILE A 176 -3.94 36.35 -18.34
C ILE A 176 -3.33 37.43 -19.22
N SER A 177 -3.37 38.67 -18.75
CA SER A 177 -2.65 39.77 -19.36
C SER A 177 -1.49 40.14 -18.45
N HIS A 178 -0.29 40.21 -18.99
CA HIS A 178 0.87 40.66 -18.24
C HIS A 178 1.61 41.74 -19.00
N GLY A 179 2.16 42.72 -18.28
CA GLY A 179 3.11 43.67 -18.78
C GLY A 179 4.54 43.13 -18.83
N GLU A 180 5.50 44.02 -19.16
CA GLU A 180 6.92 43.64 -19.09
C GLU A 180 7.33 43.42 -17.64
N PHE A 181 7.98 42.28 -17.37
CA PHE A 181 8.58 42.01 -16.08
C PHE A 181 9.90 42.79 -15.98
N THR A 182 10.08 43.50 -14.87
CA THR A 182 11.30 44.26 -14.63
C THR A 182 12.38 43.40 -14.00
N GLU A 183 11.99 42.36 -13.27
CA GLU A 183 12.89 41.46 -12.56
C GLU A 183 12.59 39.99 -12.86
N GLN A 184 13.63 39.17 -12.91
CA GLN A 184 13.53 37.72 -13.15
C GLN A 184 12.71 37.01 -12.06
N GLU A 185 12.81 37.47 -10.82
CA GLU A 185 12.09 36.90 -9.68
C GLU A 185 10.56 37.05 -9.80
N GLU A 186 10.10 38.19 -10.36
CA GLU A 186 8.68 38.42 -10.62
C GLU A 186 8.14 37.50 -11.71
N GLN A 187 8.94 37.31 -12.78
CA GLN A 187 8.59 36.34 -13.83
C GLN A 187 8.47 34.93 -13.31
N ASP A 188 9.40 34.48 -12.48
CA ASP A 188 9.40 33.14 -11.90
C ASP A 188 8.23 32.94 -10.94
N ALA A 189 7.88 33.95 -10.13
CA ALA A 189 6.72 33.92 -9.26
C ALA A 189 5.43 33.84 -10.06
N PHE A 190 5.31 34.57 -11.17
CA PHE A 190 4.16 34.54 -12.07
C PHE A 190 4.01 33.17 -12.74
N VAL A 191 5.07 32.62 -13.32
CA VAL A 191 5.08 31.29 -13.94
C VAL A 191 4.70 30.21 -12.93
N LYS A 192 5.20 30.32 -11.69
CA LYS A 192 4.84 29.40 -10.61
C LYS A 192 3.35 29.50 -10.27
N GLY A 193 2.82 30.71 -10.14
CA GLY A 193 1.39 30.94 -9.88
C GLY A 193 0.50 30.33 -10.96
N ILE A 194 0.87 30.46 -12.25
CA ILE A 194 0.13 29.82 -13.34
C ILE A 194 0.20 28.29 -13.25
N LYS A 195 1.36 27.72 -12.96
CA LYS A 195 1.52 26.28 -12.83
C LYS A 195 0.69 25.69 -11.66
N ASP A 196 0.60 26.43 -10.58
CA ASP A 196 -0.18 26.03 -9.39
C ASP A 196 -1.71 26.06 -9.67
N ILE A 197 -2.15 26.81 -10.69
CA ILE A 197 -3.56 26.89 -11.10
C ILE A 197 -3.90 25.83 -12.16
N MET A 198 -2.91 25.34 -12.88
CA MET A 198 -3.11 24.32 -13.91
C MET A 198 -3.48 22.96 -13.31
N GLY A 199 -4.43 22.28 -13.92
CA GLY A 199 -4.90 20.96 -13.52
C GLY A 199 -6.21 20.97 -12.74
N ALA A 200 -6.70 19.76 -12.41
CA ALA A 200 -7.99 19.57 -11.73
C ALA A 200 -8.05 20.27 -10.36
N GLN A 201 -6.92 20.39 -9.68
CA GLN A 201 -6.84 21.04 -8.38
C GLN A 201 -6.96 22.56 -8.45
N GLY A 202 -6.57 23.14 -9.58
CA GLY A 202 -6.70 24.58 -9.87
C GLY A 202 -8.00 24.99 -10.54
N ALA A 203 -8.89 24.05 -10.84
CA ALA A 203 -10.16 24.33 -11.51
C ALA A 203 -10.97 25.42 -10.80
N GLY A 204 -11.39 26.43 -11.53
CA GLY A 204 -12.14 27.57 -11.00
C GLY A 204 -11.27 28.60 -10.24
N SER A 205 -9.95 28.52 -10.31
CA SER A 205 -9.06 29.56 -9.78
C SER A 205 -8.83 30.64 -10.86
N ALA A 206 -8.95 31.90 -10.49
CA ALA A 206 -8.61 33.03 -11.36
C ALA A 206 -7.36 33.73 -10.83
N VAL A 207 -6.37 33.95 -11.68
CA VAL A 207 -5.25 34.82 -11.37
C VAL A 207 -5.55 36.19 -11.94
N LEU A 208 -5.71 37.18 -11.09
CA LEU A 208 -5.81 38.60 -11.48
C LEU A 208 -4.40 39.19 -11.40
N VAL A 209 -3.81 39.41 -12.57
CA VAL A 209 -2.56 40.16 -12.64
C VAL A 209 -2.95 41.63 -12.92
N ARG A 210 -2.63 42.50 -11.97
CA ARG A 210 -2.87 43.93 -12.10
C ARG A 210 -1.66 44.54 -12.78
N ASP A 211 -1.85 44.96 -14.05
CA ASP A 211 -0.90 45.80 -14.75
C ASP A 211 -1.34 47.26 -14.57
N GLU A 212 -0.48 48.09 -13.98
CA GLU A 212 -0.75 49.50 -13.78
C GLU A 212 -0.84 50.26 -15.10
N ASN A 213 -0.27 49.72 -16.18
CA ASN A 213 -0.29 50.30 -17.52
C ASN A 213 -1.42 49.79 -18.42
N ALA A 214 -2.10 48.71 -18.03
CA ALA A 214 -3.22 48.13 -18.82
C ALA A 214 -4.53 48.91 -18.69
N LEU A 215 -4.57 49.95 -17.89
CA LEU A 215 -5.76 50.79 -17.68
C LEU A 215 -6.14 51.69 -18.86
N THR A 216 -5.31 51.77 -19.91
CA THR A 216 -5.58 52.62 -21.08
C THR A 216 -6.30 51.89 -22.20
N ASP A 217 -6.32 50.58 -22.24
CA ASP A 217 -7.04 49.81 -23.26
C ASP A 217 -8.26 49.12 -22.68
N LYS A 218 -9.40 49.31 -23.34
CA LYS A 218 -10.71 48.81 -22.94
C LYS A 218 -10.66 47.29 -22.74
N PRO A 219 -11.29 46.79 -21.67
CA PRO A 219 -11.38 45.35 -21.46
C PRO A 219 -12.14 44.71 -22.62
N PHE A 220 -11.58 43.66 -23.21
CA PHE A 220 -12.30 42.81 -24.12
C PHE A 220 -13.35 42.02 -23.31
N ILE A 221 -14.60 42.18 -23.68
CA ILE A 221 -15.73 41.40 -23.19
C ILE A 221 -15.91 40.22 -24.14
#